data_52f4170e558bd2d3f35174eba4fa72f5
#
_entry.id   52f4170e558bd2d3f35174eba4fa72f5
#
_cell.length_a   1.000
_cell.length_b   1.000
_cell.length_c   1.000
_cell.angle_alpha   90.00
_cell.angle_beta   90.00
_cell.angle_gamma   90.00
#
_symmetry.space_group_name_H-M   'P 1'
#
loop_
_entity.id
_entity.type
_entity.pdbx_description
1 polymer ?
#
loop_
_entity_poly.entity_id
_entity_poly.type
_entity_poly.pdbx_seq_one_letter_code
_entity_poly.pdbx_strand_id
1 'polypeptide(L)'
;MNEGKRSSTTAWIMVALVAIVLGIGVTFLAGFLLGHFTGGTSTTTVAGTETGGGGSGTEEPGAQVFIASGCGNCHTFAAAGTTGTAGPDLNEYLAPDDDAAGIEEMIVDPEAEIAEGYSGGVMPTTYGQTIPKEEMEQLVQFLVKNSPAGGTEEAAAGG
;
A
#
# COMPACT_ATOMS: atom_id res chain seq x y z
N MET A 1 54.86 19.65 32.74
CA MET A 1 54.21 20.84 32.17
C MET A 1 53.72 20.52 30.77
N ASN A 2 52.52 20.00 30.65
CA ASN A 2 51.96 19.53 29.35
C ASN A 2 50.43 19.78 29.24
N GLU A 3 49.93 20.85 29.90
CA GLU A 3 48.51 21.16 29.96
C GLU A 3 47.99 22.09 28.87
N GLY A 4 48.89 22.70 28.07
CA GLY A 4 48.48 23.71 27.08
C GLY A 4 47.99 23.19 25.72
N LYS A 5 48.16 21.91 25.41
CA LYS A 5 47.90 21.38 24.05
C LYS A 5 46.57 20.67 23.88
N ARG A 6 45.89 20.31 24.97
CA ARG A 6 44.59 19.63 24.93
C ARG A 6 43.40 20.57 24.71
N SER A 7 43.52 21.82 25.08
CA SER A 7 42.40 22.78 24.99
C SER A 7 42.09 23.20 23.54
N SER A 8 43.11 23.29 22.70
CA SER A 8 42.92 23.75 21.30
C SER A 8 42.18 22.73 20.41
N THR A 9 42.51 21.45 20.55
CA THR A 9 41.90 20.39 19.73
C THR A 9 40.43 20.19 20.09
N THR A 10 40.09 20.23 21.34
CA THR A 10 38.68 20.08 21.82
C THR A 10 37.82 21.25 21.35
N ALA A 11 38.37 22.48 21.39
CA ALA A 11 37.67 23.66 20.89
C ALA A 11 37.41 23.58 19.37
N TRP A 12 38.34 23.12 18.59
CA TRP A 12 38.17 22.95 17.14
C TRP A 12 37.15 21.84 16.78
N ILE A 13 37.12 20.76 17.55
CA ILE A 13 36.13 19.67 17.36
C ILE A 13 34.71 20.20 17.67
N MET A 14 34.55 20.96 18.73
CA MET A 14 33.25 21.55 19.10
C MET A 14 32.75 22.54 18.04
N VAL A 15 33.63 23.38 17.49
CA VAL A 15 33.29 24.31 16.41
C VAL A 15 32.89 23.57 15.15
N ALA A 16 33.60 22.49 14.78
CA ALA A 16 33.27 21.65 13.61
C ALA A 16 31.91 20.96 13.78
N LEU A 17 31.60 20.42 14.98
CA LEU A 17 30.32 19.79 15.24
C LEU A 17 29.14 20.77 15.16
N VAL A 18 29.31 21.99 15.70
CA VAL A 18 28.30 23.04 15.61
C VAL A 18 28.05 23.45 14.16
N ALA A 19 29.12 23.60 13.37
CA ALA A 19 29.00 23.95 11.95
C ALA A 19 28.26 22.87 11.15
N ILE A 20 28.48 21.58 11.44
CA ILE A 20 27.78 20.46 10.80
C ILE A 20 26.30 20.48 11.14
N VAL A 21 25.96 20.66 12.43
CA VAL A 21 24.57 20.71 12.88
C VAL A 21 23.81 21.89 12.26
N LEU A 22 24.43 23.06 12.18
CA LEU A 22 23.86 24.24 11.56
C LEU A 22 23.69 24.06 10.05
N GLY A 23 24.65 23.42 9.38
CA GLY A 23 24.60 23.13 7.94
C GLY A 23 23.46 22.18 7.59
N ILE A 24 23.25 21.11 8.38
CA ILE A 24 22.15 20.15 8.19
C ILE A 24 20.80 20.84 8.46
N GLY A 25 20.72 21.69 9.50
CA GLY A 25 19.49 22.41 9.85
C GLY A 25 19.02 23.36 8.74
N VAL A 26 19.93 24.09 8.10
CA VAL A 26 19.60 25.04 7.03
C VAL A 26 19.10 24.32 5.76
N THR A 27 19.71 23.20 5.40
CA THR A 27 19.27 22.42 4.24
C THR A 27 17.89 21.77 4.45
N PHE A 28 17.59 21.33 5.68
CA PHE A 28 16.28 20.78 6.01
C PHE A 28 15.18 21.86 6.02
N LEU A 29 15.47 23.05 6.54
CA LEU A 29 14.50 24.15 6.60
C LEU A 29 14.20 24.72 5.19
N ALA A 30 15.18 24.80 4.31
CA ALA A 30 15.01 25.24 2.93
C ALA A 30 14.16 24.24 2.14
N GLY A 31 14.34 22.93 2.31
CA GLY A 31 13.54 21.88 1.69
C GLY A 31 12.09 21.89 2.17
N PHE A 32 11.86 22.13 3.47
CA PHE A 32 10.52 22.18 4.04
C PHE A 32 9.71 23.41 3.57
N LEU A 33 10.34 24.57 3.46
CA LEU A 33 9.64 25.81 3.03
C LEU A 33 9.33 25.81 1.52
N LEU A 34 10.19 25.22 0.66
CA LEU A 34 9.88 25.11 -0.77
C LEU A 34 8.85 24.01 -1.07
N GLY A 35 8.79 22.95 -0.27
CA GLY A 35 7.84 21.85 -0.45
C GLY A 35 6.39 22.21 -0.13
N HIS A 36 6.14 23.20 0.72
CA HIS A 36 4.79 23.60 1.12
C HIS A 36 4.09 24.61 0.18
N PHE A 37 4.82 25.27 -0.73
CA PHE A 37 4.26 26.32 -1.57
C PHE A 37 3.95 25.91 -3.03
N THR A 38 4.33 24.72 -3.44
CA THR A 38 3.96 24.20 -4.76
C THR A 38 2.96 23.06 -4.60
N GLY A 39 1.73 23.40 -4.26
CA GLY A 39 0.55 22.57 -4.54
C GLY A 39 0.34 22.51 -6.05
N GLY A 40 1.21 21.82 -6.75
CA GLY A 40 1.16 21.62 -8.18
C GLY A 40 1.01 20.15 -8.46
N THR A 41 -0.02 19.79 -9.20
CA THR A 41 -0.26 18.54 -9.89
C THR A 41 1.06 17.99 -10.45
N SER A 42 1.71 17.09 -9.71
CA SER A 42 2.89 16.40 -10.22
C SER A 42 2.46 15.28 -11.16
N THR A 43 2.30 15.63 -12.43
CA THR A 43 2.40 14.65 -13.51
C THR A 43 3.86 14.19 -13.54
N THR A 44 4.21 13.21 -12.74
CA THR A 44 5.52 12.57 -12.83
C THR A 44 5.50 11.61 -14.02
N THR A 45 5.93 12.10 -15.16
CA THR A 45 6.33 11.26 -16.27
C THR A 45 7.62 10.56 -15.87
N VAL A 46 7.56 9.40 -15.28
CA VAL A 46 8.70 8.49 -15.14
C VAL A 46 8.86 7.75 -16.46
N ALA A 47 9.77 8.28 -17.30
CA ALA A 47 10.32 7.52 -18.39
C ALA A 47 11.32 6.52 -17.80
N GLY A 48 11.10 5.24 -17.98
CA GLY A 48 12.19 4.30 -17.83
C GLY A 48 11.84 2.91 -17.40
N THR A 49 11.91 2.04 -18.34
CA THR A 49 12.20 0.62 -18.31
C THR A 49 10.97 -0.28 -18.15
N GLU A 50 10.41 -0.59 -19.28
CA GLU A 50 9.56 -1.72 -19.54
C GLU A 50 10.32 -3.02 -19.24
N THR A 51 9.96 -3.70 -18.15
CA THR A 51 10.23 -5.13 -18.03
C THR A 51 8.91 -5.80 -17.68
N GLY A 52 8.41 -6.55 -18.63
CA GLY A 52 7.13 -7.17 -18.80
C GLY A 52 6.46 -7.79 -17.58
N GLY A 53 5.15 -7.61 -17.53
CA GLY A 53 4.22 -8.29 -16.65
C GLY A 53 2.94 -7.46 -16.53
N GLY A 54 1.92 -7.77 -17.32
CA GLY A 54 0.65 -7.04 -17.40
C GLY A 54 0.01 -6.77 -16.05
N GLY A 55 -0.35 -5.52 -15.80
CA GLY A 55 -1.00 -5.11 -14.58
C GLY A 55 -1.56 -3.70 -14.68
N SER A 56 -2.60 -3.51 -15.49
CA SER A 56 -3.40 -2.27 -15.50
C SER A 56 -4.20 -2.09 -14.21
N GLY A 57 -4.15 -3.05 -13.26
CA GLY A 57 -4.97 -3.08 -12.05
C GLY A 57 -4.40 -2.35 -10.84
N THR A 58 -3.10 -2.13 -10.78
CA THR A 58 -2.44 -1.56 -9.59
C THR A 58 -2.66 -0.05 -9.39
N GLU A 59 -3.15 0.65 -10.39
CA GLU A 59 -3.48 2.08 -10.29
C GLU A 59 -4.92 2.33 -9.80
N GLU A 60 -5.77 1.31 -9.79
CA GLU A 60 -7.14 1.40 -9.29
C GLU A 60 -7.14 1.59 -7.76
N PRO A 61 -7.94 2.53 -7.21
CA PRO A 61 -7.93 2.81 -5.78
C PRO A 61 -8.12 1.57 -4.89
N GLY A 62 -9.04 0.69 -5.23
CA GLY A 62 -9.27 -0.54 -4.48
C GLY A 62 -8.09 -1.52 -4.54
N ALA A 63 -7.36 -1.60 -5.66
CA ALA A 63 -6.13 -2.37 -5.75
C ALA A 63 -5.03 -1.83 -4.83
N GLN A 64 -4.94 -0.50 -4.71
CA GLN A 64 -3.99 0.14 -3.80
C GLN A 64 -4.33 -0.18 -2.34
N VAL A 65 -5.62 -0.15 -1.97
CA VAL A 65 -6.08 -0.55 -0.63
C VAL A 65 -5.75 -2.02 -0.37
N PHE A 66 -6.01 -2.92 -1.34
CA PHE A 66 -5.68 -4.35 -1.25
C PHE A 66 -4.20 -4.59 -0.94
N ILE A 67 -3.32 -3.89 -1.65
CA ILE A 67 -1.87 -3.99 -1.46
C ILE A 67 -1.44 -3.35 -0.13
N ALA A 68 -1.92 -2.15 0.17
CA ALA A 68 -1.54 -1.40 1.37
C ALA A 68 -2.00 -2.09 2.65
N SER A 69 -3.16 -2.75 2.64
CA SER A 69 -3.69 -3.54 3.76
C SER A 69 -3.03 -4.92 3.90
N GLY A 70 -2.14 -5.28 2.96
CA GLY A 70 -1.37 -6.53 3.02
C GLY A 70 -2.13 -7.78 2.59
N CYS A 71 -3.31 -7.66 1.97
CA CYS A 71 -4.12 -8.78 1.51
C CYS A 71 -3.34 -9.72 0.58
N GLY A 72 -2.54 -9.14 -0.32
CA GLY A 72 -1.71 -9.87 -1.27
C GLY A 72 -0.58 -10.70 -0.66
N ASN A 73 -0.26 -10.52 0.64
CA ASN A 73 0.72 -11.37 1.32
C ASN A 73 0.18 -12.80 1.53
N CYS A 74 -1.14 -12.91 1.63
CA CYS A 74 -1.82 -14.19 1.87
C CYS A 74 -2.61 -14.68 0.66
N HIS A 75 -3.16 -13.78 -0.16
CA HIS A 75 -4.04 -14.12 -1.27
C HIS A 75 -3.38 -13.96 -2.64
N THR A 76 -3.59 -14.94 -3.51
CA THR A 76 -3.41 -14.80 -4.94
C THR A 76 -4.59 -14.00 -5.51
N PHE A 77 -4.33 -12.92 -6.25
CA PHE A 77 -5.33 -12.18 -6.98
C PHE A 77 -4.72 -11.49 -8.21
N ALA A 78 -5.09 -11.95 -9.39
CA ALA A 78 -4.50 -11.51 -10.65
C ALA A 78 -4.70 -10.02 -10.91
N ALA A 79 -5.90 -9.48 -10.60
CA ALA A 79 -6.22 -8.07 -10.75
C ALA A 79 -5.33 -7.14 -9.91
N ALA A 80 -4.84 -7.62 -8.76
CA ALA A 80 -3.89 -6.91 -7.91
C ALA A 80 -2.42 -7.30 -8.16
N GLY A 81 -2.17 -8.25 -9.06
CA GLY A 81 -0.82 -8.75 -9.36
C GLY A 81 -0.17 -9.49 -8.20
N THR A 82 -0.95 -10.12 -7.31
CA THR A 82 -0.45 -10.80 -6.12
C THR A 82 -0.49 -12.32 -6.24
N THR A 83 0.39 -13.00 -5.49
CA THR A 83 0.59 -14.45 -5.58
C THR A 83 0.73 -15.12 -4.20
N GLY A 84 0.14 -14.53 -3.14
CA GLY A 84 0.14 -15.11 -1.80
C GLY A 84 -0.65 -16.42 -1.76
N THR A 85 -0.20 -17.38 -0.98
CA THR A 85 -0.78 -18.74 -0.93
C THR A 85 -1.19 -19.17 0.48
N ALA A 86 -1.11 -18.29 1.46
CA ALA A 86 -1.52 -18.58 2.84
C ALA A 86 -3.04 -18.49 3.05
N GLY A 87 -3.73 -17.78 2.17
CA GLY A 87 -5.18 -17.72 2.06
C GLY A 87 -5.66 -18.23 0.70
N PRO A 88 -6.98 -18.34 0.48
CA PRO A 88 -7.56 -18.79 -0.80
C PRO A 88 -7.15 -17.90 -1.98
N ASP A 89 -7.09 -18.51 -3.16
CA ASP A 89 -6.95 -17.80 -4.44
C ASP A 89 -8.26 -17.07 -4.74
N LEU A 90 -8.24 -15.74 -4.69
CA LEU A 90 -9.44 -14.93 -4.89
C LEU A 90 -9.95 -14.93 -6.32
N ASN A 91 -9.13 -15.37 -7.29
CA ASN A 91 -9.62 -15.55 -8.67
C ASN A 91 -10.60 -16.72 -8.81
N GLU A 92 -10.57 -17.65 -7.85
CA GLU A 92 -11.42 -18.85 -7.83
C GLU A 92 -12.43 -18.82 -6.68
N TYR A 93 -12.05 -18.20 -5.56
CA TYR A 93 -12.84 -18.22 -4.32
C TYR A 93 -14.04 -17.27 -4.37
N LEU A 94 -13.87 -16.07 -4.95
CA LEU A 94 -14.97 -15.12 -5.10
C LEU A 94 -16.00 -15.69 -6.08
N ALA A 95 -17.21 -15.93 -5.59
CA ALA A 95 -18.26 -16.53 -6.40
C ALA A 95 -18.98 -15.49 -7.28
N PRO A 96 -19.60 -15.91 -8.38
CA PRO A 96 -20.36 -15.02 -9.26
C PRO A 96 -21.54 -14.32 -8.62
N ASP A 97 -22.05 -14.84 -7.54
CA ASP A 97 -23.20 -14.36 -6.78
C ASP A 97 -22.80 -13.61 -5.49
N ASP A 98 -21.51 -13.47 -5.23
CA ASP A 98 -21.01 -12.64 -4.14
C ASP A 98 -21.34 -11.17 -4.41
N ASP A 99 -22.16 -10.59 -3.59
CA ASP A 99 -22.45 -9.17 -3.64
C ASP A 99 -21.44 -8.36 -2.78
N ALA A 100 -21.51 -7.04 -2.90
CA ALA A 100 -20.61 -6.17 -2.16
C ALA A 100 -20.73 -6.33 -0.64
N ALA A 101 -21.91 -6.63 -0.12
CA ALA A 101 -22.14 -6.79 1.30
C ALA A 101 -21.54 -8.12 1.82
N GLY A 102 -21.67 -9.20 1.05
CA GLY A 102 -21.05 -10.49 1.37
C GLY A 102 -19.53 -10.41 1.36
N ILE A 103 -18.95 -9.75 0.35
CA ILE A 103 -17.48 -9.55 0.29
C ILE A 103 -16.99 -8.68 1.46
N GLU A 104 -17.73 -7.62 1.83
CA GLU A 104 -17.40 -6.82 3.00
C GLU A 104 -17.45 -7.66 4.28
N GLU A 105 -18.47 -8.50 4.47
CA GLU A 105 -18.57 -9.40 5.61
C GLU A 105 -17.38 -10.36 5.70
N MET A 106 -16.96 -10.98 4.60
CA MET A 106 -15.78 -11.86 4.55
C MET A 106 -14.49 -11.15 5.00
N ILE A 107 -14.40 -9.83 4.80
CA ILE A 107 -13.22 -9.03 5.19
C ILE A 107 -13.30 -8.63 6.67
N VAL A 108 -14.47 -8.21 7.15
CA VAL A 108 -14.61 -7.66 8.52
C VAL A 108 -14.86 -8.74 9.57
N ASP A 109 -15.46 -9.86 9.17
CA ASP A 109 -15.68 -11.05 10.02
C ASP A 109 -15.22 -12.34 9.30
N PRO A 110 -13.90 -12.49 9.08
CA PRO A 110 -13.36 -13.63 8.34
C PRO A 110 -13.51 -14.99 9.05
N GLU A 111 -14.01 -14.99 10.27
CA GLU A 111 -14.32 -16.21 11.02
C GLU A 111 -15.77 -16.68 10.83
N ALA A 112 -16.63 -15.86 10.24
CA ALA A 112 -18.03 -16.23 9.97
C ALA A 112 -18.11 -17.42 8.99
N GLU A 113 -17.20 -17.45 8.00
CA GLU A 113 -17.06 -18.55 7.06
C GLU A 113 -15.59 -18.82 6.74
N ILE A 114 -15.13 -20.04 6.98
CA ILE A 114 -13.76 -20.45 6.70
C ILE A 114 -13.73 -21.21 5.38
N ALA A 115 -12.93 -20.76 4.43
CA ALA A 115 -12.74 -21.43 3.14
C ALA A 115 -12.27 -22.87 3.32
N GLU A 116 -12.80 -23.79 2.51
CA GLU A 116 -12.43 -25.20 2.56
C GLU A 116 -10.92 -25.39 2.37
N GLY A 117 -10.30 -26.16 3.25
CA GLY A 117 -8.86 -26.43 3.26
C GLY A 117 -8.02 -25.39 4.01
N TYR A 118 -8.62 -24.33 4.54
CA TYR A 118 -7.95 -23.31 5.33
C TYR A 118 -8.31 -23.40 6.81
N SER A 119 -7.58 -22.68 7.67
CA SER A 119 -7.82 -22.67 9.12
C SER A 119 -8.25 -21.29 9.56
N GLY A 120 -9.16 -21.21 10.54
CA GLY A 120 -9.49 -19.98 11.22
C GLY A 120 -8.32 -19.36 11.97
N GLY A 121 -8.43 -18.07 12.31
CA GLY A 121 -7.43 -17.32 13.07
C GLY A 121 -6.20 -16.89 12.24
N VAL A 122 -6.21 -17.06 10.93
CA VAL A 122 -5.10 -16.69 10.04
C VAL A 122 -5.32 -15.28 9.45
N MET A 123 -6.53 -15.01 8.96
CA MET A 123 -6.88 -13.69 8.45
C MET A 123 -7.15 -12.73 9.63
N PRO A 124 -6.59 -11.51 9.63
CA PRO A 124 -6.83 -10.55 10.70
C PRO A 124 -8.30 -10.11 10.79
N THR A 125 -8.86 -10.13 11.99
CA THR A 125 -10.26 -9.69 12.27
C THR A 125 -10.37 -8.19 12.52
N THR A 126 -9.32 -7.41 12.27
CA THR A 126 -9.25 -5.98 12.59
C THR A 126 -9.53 -5.05 11.42
N TYR A 127 -9.72 -5.59 10.22
CA TYR A 127 -9.87 -4.78 9.00
C TYR A 127 -11.07 -3.82 9.07
N GLY A 128 -12.20 -4.22 9.64
CA GLY A 128 -13.35 -3.33 9.85
C GLY A 128 -13.08 -2.12 10.75
N GLN A 129 -11.94 -2.12 11.48
CA GLN A 129 -11.54 -1.05 12.40
C GLN A 129 -10.33 -0.26 11.85
N THR A 130 -9.51 -0.89 11.02
CA THR A 130 -8.24 -0.34 10.54
C THR A 130 -8.31 0.24 9.13
N ILE A 131 -9.21 -0.27 8.28
CA ILE A 131 -9.46 0.27 6.95
C ILE A 131 -10.56 1.33 7.06
N PRO A 132 -10.32 2.59 6.66
CA PRO A 132 -11.36 3.62 6.61
C PRO A 132 -12.54 3.18 5.72
N LYS A 133 -13.76 3.59 6.08
CA LYS A 133 -14.97 3.16 5.38
C LYS A 133 -14.90 3.41 3.87
N GLU A 134 -14.43 4.57 3.45
CA GLU A 134 -14.30 4.93 2.03
C GLU A 134 -13.30 4.02 1.28
N GLU A 135 -12.20 3.67 1.95
CA GLU A 135 -11.22 2.73 1.39
C GLU A 135 -11.78 1.30 1.37
N MET A 136 -12.57 0.89 2.36
CA MET A 136 -13.28 -0.39 2.36
C MET A 136 -14.26 -0.49 1.19
N GLU A 137 -15.04 0.55 0.93
CA GLU A 137 -15.93 0.61 -0.22
C GLU A 137 -15.17 0.46 -1.55
N GLN A 138 -14.02 1.14 -1.70
CA GLN A 138 -13.16 1.02 -2.88
C GLN A 138 -12.59 -0.39 -3.02
N LEU A 139 -12.12 -1.00 -1.93
CA LEU A 139 -11.61 -2.36 -1.90
C LEU A 139 -12.68 -3.37 -2.32
N VAL A 140 -13.87 -3.29 -1.73
CA VAL A 140 -14.99 -4.17 -2.05
C VAL A 140 -15.40 -4.05 -3.51
N GLN A 141 -15.53 -2.82 -4.03
CA GLN A 141 -15.86 -2.60 -5.44
C GLN A 141 -14.79 -3.18 -6.37
N PHE A 142 -13.52 -3.06 -6.02
CA PHE A 142 -12.43 -3.66 -6.79
C PHE A 142 -12.51 -5.20 -6.80
N LEU A 143 -12.84 -5.82 -5.67
CA LEU A 143 -13.02 -7.27 -5.59
C LEU A 143 -14.22 -7.74 -6.39
N VAL A 144 -15.39 -7.11 -6.24
CA VAL A 144 -16.61 -7.41 -7.02
C VAL A 144 -16.34 -7.31 -8.52
N LYS A 145 -15.77 -6.20 -8.96
CA LYS A 145 -15.49 -5.95 -10.39
C LYS A 145 -14.57 -7.00 -11.01
N ASN A 146 -13.60 -7.49 -10.25
CA ASN A 146 -12.58 -8.41 -10.72
C ASN A 146 -12.81 -9.86 -10.26
N SER A 147 -13.95 -10.16 -9.64
CA SER A 147 -14.40 -11.53 -9.40
C SER A 147 -14.75 -12.22 -10.74
N PRO A 148 -14.80 -13.56 -10.79
CA PRO A 148 -15.15 -14.29 -12.01
C PRO A 148 -16.47 -13.88 -12.68
N ALA A 149 -17.39 -13.28 -11.93
CA ALA A 149 -18.66 -12.76 -12.44
C ALA A 149 -18.57 -11.32 -12.94
N GLY A 150 -17.78 -10.47 -12.28
CA GLY A 150 -17.65 -9.05 -12.64
C GLY A 150 -17.03 -8.81 -14.01
N GLY A 151 -16.21 -9.76 -14.49
CA GLY A 151 -15.60 -9.69 -15.82
C GLY A 151 -16.56 -9.93 -16.99
N THR A 152 -17.80 -10.37 -16.72
CA THR A 152 -18.76 -10.69 -17.81
C THR A 152 -19.63 -9.51 -18.23
N GLU A 153 -19.79 -8.49 -17.41
CA GLU A 153 -20.63 -7.32 -17.77
C GLU A 153 -19.94 -6.36 -18.73
N GLU A 154 -18.62 -6.22 -18.67
CA GLU A 154 -17.88 -5.33 -19.59
C GLU A 154 -17.72 -5.91 -21.01
N ALA A 155 -17.72 -7.24 -21.14
CA ALA A 155 -17.63 -7.89 -22.44
C ALA A 155 -18.95 -7.82 -23.25
N ALA A 156 -20.09 -7.55 -22.61
CA ALA A 156 -21.40 -7.47 -23.26
C ALA A 156 -21.75 -6.06 -23.78
N ALA A 157 -21.05 -5.03 -23.35
CA ALA A 157 -21.31 -3.63 -23.74
C ALA A 157 -20.50 -3.13 -24.95
N GLY A 158 -19.61 -3.98 -25.52
CA GLY A 158 -18.71 -3.66 -26.62
C GLY A 158 -19.02 -4.35 -27.96
N GLY A 159 -20.26 -4.77 -28.22
CA GLY A 159 -20.70 -5.41 -29.45
C GLY A 159 -21.53 -4.48 -30.35
#